data_295f525881a9c31ceeec8b00b45fbbd0
#
_entry.id   295f525881a9c31ceeec8b00b45fbbd0
#
_cell.length_a   1.000
_cell.length_b   1.000
_cell.length_c   1.000
_cell.angle_alpha   90.00
_cell.angle_beta   90.00
_cell.angle_gamma   90.00
#
_symmetry.space_group_name_H-M   'P 1'
#
loop_
_entity.id
_entity.type
_entity.pdbx_description
1 polymer ?
#
loop_
_entity_poly.entity_id
_entity_poly.type
_entity_poly.pdbx_seq_one_letter_code
_entity_poly.pdbx_strand_id
1 'polypeptide(L)'
;MIATSATFINGGESISLSIPAEVSSKKKLIFPLEVLFEDEYIAAIHKPAGILVSGNKFKTIANALDQNINRSELPDATTPEPVHRLDYATTGILLVGKTSSSIRTLNKMFEVKEIKKTYYAITIGEMKNSGKITSAVDGKKSQSDYRLCESVASERFGQLNLLQLEPQTGRRHQLRKHLFSIGNPILGDQEYGIENLILKGKGLYLHAYSLIFAHPFTNEEVHLKDELPQRFKKIFPPIKQH
;
A
#
# COMPACT_ATOMS: atom_id res chain seq x y z
N MET A 1 -45.27 -4.24 12.41
CA MET A 1 -44.41 -5.06 13.31
C MET A 1 -42.95 -4.69 13.00
N ILE A 2 -42.13 -4.47 14.00
CA ILE A 2 -40.68 -4.30 13.78
C ILE A 2 -40.09 -5.71 13.63
N ALA A 3 -39.54 -6.03 12.46
CA ALA A 3 -38.88 -7.31 12.20
C ALA A 3 -37.48 -7.36 12.80
N THR A 4 -37.07 -8.53 13.27
CA THR A 4 -35.70 -8.84 13.72
C THR A 4 -35.07 -9.87 12.79
N SER A 5 -33.78 -10.15 12.93
CA SER A 5 -33.10 -11.22 12.17
C SER A 5 -33.68 -12.63 12.40
N ALA A 6 -34.51 -12.81 13.44
CA ALA A 6 -35.20 -14.06 13.77
C ALA A 6 -36.68 -14.05 13.38
N THR A 7 -37.18 -13.03 12.68
CA THR A 7 -38.60 -12.97 12.26
C THR A 7 -38.79 -13.90 11.06
N PHE A 8 -39.73 -14.86 11.19
CA PHE A 8 -40.12 -15.73 10.08
C PHE A 8 -40.97 -14.98 9.07
N ILE A 9 -40.70 -15.19 7.78
CA ILE A 9 -41.43 -14.64 6.63
C ILE A 9 -42.17 -15.81 5.96
N ASN A 10 -43.46 -15.70 5.81
CA ASN A 10 -44.31 -16.78 5.24
C ASN A 10 -44.49 -16.67 3.72
N GLY A 11 -44.00 -15.60 3.11
CA GLY A 11 -44.16 -15.29 1.68
C GLY A 11 -45.33 -14.33 1.41
N GLY A 12 -45.13 -13.43 0.45
CA GLY A 12 -46.11 -12.38 0.11
C GLY A 12 -46.07 -11.13 0.99
N GLU A 13 -45.17 -11.05 1.97
CA GLU A 13 -44.99 -9.90 2.86
C GLU A 13 -44.04 -8.89 2.24
N SER A 14 -44.34 -7.61 2.46
CA SER A 14 -43.40 -6.50 2.08
C SER A 14 -42.51 -6.18 3.26
N ILE A 15 -41.20 -6.19 3.03
CA ILE A 15 -40.18 -5.77 4.00
C ILE A 15 -39.76 -4.35 3.65
N SER A 16 -40.03 -3.40 4.56
CA SER A 16 -39.50 -2.04 4.46
C SER A 16 -38.26 -1.89 5.37
N LEU A 17 -37.12 -1.65 4.79
CA LEU A 17 -35.88 -1.35 5.52
C LEU A 17 -35.71 0.18 5.62
N SER A 18 -35.98 0.72 6.82
CA SER A 18 -35.62 2.11 7.10
C SER A 18 -34.21 2.15 7.69
N ILE A 19 -33.27 2.60 6.89
CA ILE A 19 -31.93 2.93 7.39
C ILE A 19 -32.00 4.38 7.89
N PRO A 20 -31.91 4.64 9.21
CA PRO A 20 -31.82 6.01 9.69
C PRO A 20 -30.67 6.69 8.98
N ALA A 21 -30.86 7.89 8.43
CA ALA A 21 -29.74 8.70 8.00
C ALA A 21 -28.88 8.94 9.25
N GLU A 22 -27.82 8.16 9.39
CA GLU A 22 -26.82 8.44 10.43
C GLU A 22 -26.28 9.83 10.16
N VAL A 23 -26.77 10.81 10.88
CA VAL A 23 -26.07 12.06 11.11
C VAL A 23 -24.86 11.70 11.96
N SER A 24 -23.90 11.01 11.35
CA SER A 24 -22.68 10.65 12.03
C SER A 24 -21.87 11.96 12.18
N SER A 25 -21.92 12.52 13.35
CA SER A 25 -20.94 13.49 13.83
C SER A 25 -19.55 12.82 14.02
N LYS A 26 -19.17 11.95 13.07
CA LYS A 26 -17.84 11.33 13.10
C LYS A 26 -16.83 12.46 13.06
N LYS A 27 -16.03 12.59 14.11
CA LYS A 27 -14.91 13.53 14.14
C LYS A 27 -14.11 13.33 12.85
N LYS A 28 -14.03 14.37 12.01
CA LYS A 28 -13.24 14.30 10.77
C LYS A 28 -11.76 14.27 11.15
N LEU A 29 -11.01 13.35 10.55
CA LEU A 29 -9.57 13.31 10.73
C LEU A 29 -8.94 14.35 9.78
N ILE A 30 -8.53 15.48 10.31
CA ILE A 30 -7.76 16.47 9.56
C ILE A 30 -6.33 15.95 9.41
N PHE A 31 -6.02 15.40 8.25
CA PHE A 31 -4.72 14.83 7.90
C PHE A 31 -4.49 15.04 6.40
N PRO A 32 -3.66 16.02 5.99
CA PRO A 32 -3.41 16.30 4.58
C PRO A 32 -2.67 15.14 3.92
N LEU A 33 -3.13 14.76 2.74
CA LEU A 33 -2.55 13.73 1.89
C LEU A 33 -2.20 14.33 0.53
N GLU A 34 -1.04 13.98 0.01
CA GLU A 34 -0.65 14.31 -1.35
C GLU A 34 -1.40 13.38 -2.32
N VAL A 35 -2.18 13.97 -3.23
CA VAL A 35 -2.87 13.24 -4.30
C VAL A 35 -1.97 13.22 -5.52
N LEU A 36 -1.57 12.02 -5.95
CA LEU A 36 -0.67 11.79 -7.08
C LEU A 36 -1.42 11.68 -8.41
N PHE A 37 -2.65 11.19 -8.35
CA PHE A 37 -3.55 11.01 -9.48
C PHE A 37 -5.00 10.98 -9.00
N GLU A 38 -5.91 11.52 -9.79
CA GLU A 38 -7.35 11.45 -9.51
C GLU A 38 -8.17 11.59 -10.80
N ASP A 39 -9.18 10.73 -10.94
CA ASP A 39 -10.26 10.86 -11.92
C ASP A 39 -11.63 10.56 -11.26
N GLU A 40 -12.68 10.30 -12.05
CA GLU A 40 -14.02 10.00 -11.52
C GLU A 40 -14.11 8.64 -10.83
N TYR A 41 -13.26 7.66 -11.15
CA TYR A 41 -13.34 6.28 -10.67
C TYR A 41 -12.34 5.97 -9.58
N ILE A 42 -11.12 6.49 -9.70
CA ILE A 42 -9.99 6.12 -8.86
C ILE A 42 -9.21 7.33 -8.41
N ALA A 43 -8.45 7.16 -7.36
CA ALA A 43 -7.40 8.10 -6.97
C ALA A 43 -6.16 7.34 -6.49
N ALA A 44 -5.01 7.97 -6.56
CA ALA A 44 -3.78 7.48 -5.95
C ALA A 44 -3.19 8.56 -5.06
N ILE A 45 -2.79 8.18 -3.87
CA ILE A 45 -2.19 9.09 -2.89
C ILE A 45 -0.79 8.64 -2.48
N HIS A 46 0.03 9.60 -2.06
CA HIS A 46 1.23 9.31 -1.28
C HIS A 46 0.84 8.95 0.16
N LYS A 47 1.05 7.69 0.57
CA LYS A 47 0.90 7.31 1.97
C LYS A 47 2.18 7.62 2.75
N PRO A 48 2.17 8.50 3.75
CA PRO A 48 3.32 8.71 4.61
C PRO A 48 3.54 7.53 5.57
N ALA A 49 4.74 7.44 6.14
CA ALA A 49 5.02 6.51 7.24
C ALA A 49 4.27 6.90 8.51
N GLY A 50 4.04 5.93 9.40
CA GLY A 50 3.47 6.21 10.73
C GLY A 50 1.95 6.35 10.78
N ILE A 51 1.24 5.88 9.74
CA ILE A 51 -0.22 5.81 9.72
C ILE A 51 -0.70 4.49 9.12
N LEU A 52 -1.72 3.89 9.70
CA LEU A 52 -2.39 2.70 9.17
C LEU A 52 -3.24 3.06 7.94
N VAL A 53 -3.37 2.14 7.00
CA VAL A 53 -4.27 2.32 5.85
C VAL A 53 -5.73 2.31 6.32
N SER A 54 -6.13 1.29 7.08
CA SER A 54 -7.48 1.11 7.60
C SER A 54 -7.45 0.35 8.92
N GLY A 55 -8.60 0.16 9.56
CA GLY A 55 -8.77 -0.57 10.82
C GLY A 55 -9.54 0.23 11.87
N ASN A 56 -9.62 -0.30 13.09
CA ASN A 56 -10.46 0.25 14.17
C ASN A 56 -9.91 1.51 14.84
N LYS A 57 -8.70 1.98 14.45
CA LYS A 57 -8.15 3.23 14.98
C LYS A 57 -8.73 4.43 14.26
N PHE A 58 -8.91 5.54 14.97
CA PHE A 58 -9.37 6.80 14.38
C PHE A 58 -8.37 7.34 13.34
N LYS A 59 -7.06 7.34 13.66
CA LYS A 59 -6.01 7.83 12.76
C LYS A 59 -5.64 6.76 11.72
N THR A 60 -6.38 6.76 10.60
CA THR A 60 -6.10 5.90 9.44
C THR A 60 -6.18 6.72 8.14
N ILE A 61 -5.55 6.24 7.07
CA ILE A 61 -5.71 6.83 5.73
C ILE A 61 -7.19 6.82 5.32
N ALA A 62 -7.90 5.71 5.49
CA ALA A 62 -9.31 5.60 5.13
C ALA A 62 -10.17 6.72 5.74
N ASN A 63 -9.92 7.10 6.99
CA ASN A 63 -10.66 8.18 7.65
C ASN A 63 -10.21 9.59 7.19
N ALA A 64 -9.09 9.71 6.49
CA ALA A 64 -8.61 10.97 5.95
C ALA A 64 -9.00 11.20 4.48
N LEU A 65 -9.41 10.15 3.74
CA LEU A 65 -9.64 10.25 2.29
C LEU A 65 -10.72 11.27 1.92
N ASP A 66 -11.85 11.25 2.61
CA ASP A 66 -13.01 12.12 2.31
C ASP A 66 -12.71 13.64 2.33
N GLN A 67 -11.58 14.03 2.90
CA GLN A 67 -11.14 15.42 2.96
C GLN A 67 -10.05 15.77 1.94
N ASN A 68 -9.49 14.76 1.28
CA ASN A 68 -8.33 14.91 0.40
C ASN A 68 -8.64 14.53 -1.04
N ILE A 69 -9.73 13.79 -1.27
CA ILE A 69 -10.15 13.28 -2.58
C ILE A 69 -11.51 13.87 -2.91
N ASN A 70 -11.66 14.37 -4.13
CA ASN A 70 -12.93 14.88 -4.62
C ASN A 70 -13.95 13.74 -4.74
N ARG A 71 -15.19 14.01 -4.37
CA ARG A 71 -16.25 13.03 -4.53
C ARG A 71 -16.55 12.81 -6.02
N SER A 72 -16.75 11.56 -6.41
CA SER A 72 -17.20 11.24 -7.77
C SER A 72 -18.62 11.74 -8.03
N GLU A 73 -18.91 12.15 -9.26
CA GLU A 73 -20.25 12.52 -9.71
C GLU A 73 -21.00 11.35 -10.36
N LEU A 74 -20.39 10.18 -10.44
CA LEU A 74 -21.00 8.99 -11.05
C LEU A 74 -22.13 8.43 -10.18
N PRO A 75 -23.14 7.74 -10.77
CA PRO A 75 -24.31 7.25 -10.06
C PRO A 75 -24.01 6.28 -8.90
N ASP A 76 -22.90 5.56 -8.97
CA ASP A 76 -22.45 4.63 -7.92
C ASP A 76 -21.32 5.19 -7.05
N ALA A 77 -21.20 6.52 -7.01
CA ALA A 77 -20.26 7.21 -6.14
C ALA A 77 -20.42 6.80 -4.67
N THR A 78 -19.33 6.58 -3.98
CA THR A 78 -19.30 6.22 -2.56
C THR A 78 -18.20 6.97 -1.82
N THR A 79 -18.09 6.78 -0.51
CA THR A 79 -16.93 7.24 0.25
C THR A 79 -15.67 6.57 -0.33
N PRO A 80 -14.61 7.35 -0.65
CA PRO A 80 -13.37 6.79 -1.17
C PRO A 80 -12.77 5.75 -0.23
N GLU A 81 -12.35 4.59 -0.77
CA GLU A 81 -11.78 3.50 0.03
C GLU A 81 -10.46 2.99 -0.55
N PRO A 82 -9.46 2.68 0.32
CA PRO A 82 -8.24 2.03 -0.13
C PRO A 82 -8.54 0.62 -0.63
N VAL A 83 -8.04 0.26 -1.81
CA VAL A 83 -8.24 -1.07 -2.42
C VAL A 83 -7.10 -2.05 -2.17
N HIS A 84 -6.06 -1.61 -1.50
CA HIS A 84 -4.96 -2.45 -0.99
C HIS A 84 -4.35 -1.82 0.26
N ARG A 85 -3.32 -2.45 0.78
CA ARG A 85 -2.67 -1.97 2.00
C ARG A 85 -1.16 -1.83 1.85
N LEU A 86 -0.62 -0.88 2.60
CA LEU A 86 0.80 -0.77 2.91
C LEU A 86 0.98 -0.91 4.42
N ASP A 87 2.16 -1.36 4.86
CA ASP A 87 2.47 -1.46 6.28
C ASP A 87 2.54 -0.07 6.94
N TYR A 88 2.42 -0.01 8.24
CA TYR A 88 2.45 1.23 9.03
C TYR A 88 3.67 2.11 8.71
N ALA A 89 4.86 1.48 8.61
CA ALA A 89 6.12 2.17 8.38
C ALA A 89 6.46 2.38 6.89
N THR A 90 5.75 1.70 5.96
CA THR A 90 5.98 1.80 4.52
C THR A 90 5.37 3.09 3.96
N THR A 91 6.13 3.76 3.10
CA THR A 91 5.67 4.96 2.35
C THR A 91 5.34 4.60 0.90
N GLY A 92 4.66 5.50 0.18
CA GLY A 92 4.48 5.39 -1.27
C GLY A 92 3.04 5.28 -1.72
N ILE A 93 2.83 4.86 -2.95
CA ILE A 93 1.54 4.89 -3.63
C ILE A 93 0.53 3.97 -2.96
N LEU A 94 -0.63 4.53 -2.64
CA LEU A 94 -1.82 3.82 -2.21
C LEU A 94 -2.97 4.13 -3.17
N LEU A 95 -3.52 3.09 -3.81
CA LEU A 95 -4.64 3.20 -4.73
C LEU A 95 -5.96 3.19 -3.98
N VAL A 96 -6.90 4.00 -4.44
CA VAL A 96 -8.19 4.27 -3.82
C VAL A 96 -9.28 4.18 -4.88
N GLY A 97 -10.39 3.53 -4.57
CA GLY A 97 -11.60 3.56 -5.38
C GLY A 97 -12.56 4.64 -4.89
N LYS A 98 -13.23 5.32 -5.80
CA LYS A 98 -14.20 6.41 -5.54
C LYS A 98 -15.65 5.99 -5.77
N THR A 99 -15.86 4.87 -6.46
CA THR A 99 -17.18 4.30 -6.75
C THR A 99 -17.26 2.86 -6.28
N SER A 100 -18.49 2.38 -6.04
CA SER A 100 -18.69 0.98 -5.63
C SER A 100 -18.20 -0.02 -6.67
N SER A 101 -18.32 0.30 -7.95
CA SER A 101 -17.82 -0.51 -9.07
C SER A 101 -16.28 -0.51 -9.12
N SER A 102 -15.65 0.66 -8.97
CA SER A 102 -14.18 0.76 -9.01
C SER A 102 -13.53 0.02 -7.83
N ILE A 103 -14.08 0.13 -6.63
CA ILE A 103 -13.60 -0.61 -5.45
C ILE A 103 -13.65 -2.12 -5.70
N ARG A 104 -14.78 -2.66 -6.21
CA ARG A 104 -14.89 -4.10 -6.51
C ARG A 104 -13.93 -4.54 -7.59
N THR A 105 -13.83 -3.78 -8.69
CA THR A 105 -12.97 -4.14 -9.82
C THR A 105 -11.49 -4.10 -9.44
N LEU A 106 -11.04 -3.04 -8.77
CA LEU A 106 -9.66 -2.91 -8.33
C LEU A 106 -9.28 -3.99 -7.30
N ASN A 107 -10.17 -4.33 -6.35
CA ASN A 107 -9.95 -5.44 -5.43
C ASN A 107 -9.75 -6.76 -6.19
N LYS A 108 -10.56 -7.01 -7.24
CA LYS A 108 -10.42 -8.20 -8.09
C LYS A 108 -9.10 -8.17 -8.86
N MET A 109 -8.70 -7.05 -9.44
CA MET A 109 -7.42 -6.90 -10.14
C MET A 109 -6.22 -7.17 -9.21
N PHE A 110 -6.26 -6.74 -7.95
CA PHE A 110 -5.24 -7.11 -6.95
C PHE A 110 -5.23 -8.62 -6.65
N GLU A 111 -6.40 -9.23 -6.53
CA GLU A 111 -6.55 -10.67 -6.26
C GLU A 111 -5.96 -11.50 -7.39
N VAL A 112 -6.30 -11.18 -8.65
CA VAL A 112 -5.83 -11.90 -9.85
C VAL A 112 -4.45 -11.42 -10.35
N LYS A 113 -3.82 -10.46 -9.64
CA LYS A 113 -2.45 -9.95 -9.89
C LYS A 113 -2.28 -9.19 -11.20
N GLU A 114 -3.29 -8.52 -11.67
CA GLU A 114 -3.26 -7.65 -12.87
C GLU A 114 -2.60 -6.29 -12.60
N ILE A 115 -2.43 -5.92 -11.31
CA ILE A 115 -1.72 -4.70 -10.92
C ILE A 115 -0.26 -5.03 -10.63
N LYS A 116 0.64 -4.59 -11.51
CA LYS A 116 2.09 -4.71 -11.33
C LYS A 116 2.55 -3.66 -10.31
N LYS A 117 3.30 -4.12 -9.31
CA LYS A 117 3.78 -3.28 -8.19
C LYS A 117 5.30 -3.26 -8.16
N THR A 118 5.89 -2.09 -8.09
CA THR A 118 7.33 -1.94 -7.89
C THR A 118 7.59 -1.19 -6.59
N TYR A 119 8.49 -1.72 -5.80
CA TYR A 119 8.98 -1.09 -4.57
C TYR A 119 10.47 -0.82 -4.69
N TYR A 120 10.95 0.16 -3.92
CA TYR A 120 12.36 0.30 -3.63
C TYR A 120 12.62 0.10 -2.14
N ALA A 121 13.74 -0.57 -1.84
CA ALA A 121 14.22 -0.71 -0.49
C ALA A 121 15.72 -0.47 -0.41
N ILE A 122 16.19 -0.03 0.75
CA ILE A 122 17.62 -0.06 1.07
C ILE A 122 17.84 -1.20 2.06
N THR A 123 18.74 -2.12 1.72
CA THR A 123 19.06 -3.29 2.54
C THR A 123 20.51 -3.25 3.04
N ILE A 124 20.80 -4.07 4.05
CA ILE A 124 22.10 -4.20 4.69
C ILE A 124 22.75 -5.52 4.27
N GLY A 125 24.07 -5.52 4.08
CA GLY A 125 24.89 -6.71 3.83
C GLY A 125 25.14 -6.98 2.36
N GLU A 126 26.05 -7.91 2.07
CA GLU A 126 26.36 -8.33 0.70
C GLU A 126 25.16 -8.97 0.01
N MET A 127 24.98 -8.72 -1.27
CA MET A 127 23.81 -9.18 -2.01
C MET A 127 24.13 -9.53 -3.47
N LYS A 128 23.42 -10.53 -3.99
CA LYS A 128 23.47 -10.88 -5.44
C LYS A 128 22.74 -9.82 -6.26
N ASN A 129 23.15 -9.66 -7.53
CA ASN A 129 22.58 -8.66 -8.44
C ASN A 129 21.08 -8.82 -8.69
N SER A 130 20.55 -10.03 -8.61
CA SER A 130 19.13 -10.32 -8.74
C SER A 130 18.79 -11.66 -8.13
N GLY A 131 17.53 -11.85 -7.82
CA GLY A 131 17.05 -13.13 -7.32
C GLY A 131 15.54 -13.17 -7.10
N LYS A 132 15.09 -14.37 -6.74
CA LYS A 132 13.71 -14.67 -6.41
C LYS A 132 13.66 -15.30 -5.02
N ILE A 133 12.80 -14.76 -4.16
CA ILE A 133 12.58 -15.26 -2.81
C ILE A 133 11.19 -15.89 -2.76
N THR A 134 11.13 -17.19 -2.44
CA THR A 134 9.89 -18.00 -2.47
C THR A 134 9.54 -18.61 -1.12
N SER A 135 10.24 -18.21 -0.05
CA SER A 135 9.94 -18.66 1.31
C SER A 135 8.49 -18.32 1.69
N ALA A 136 7.82 -19.25 2.37
CA ALA A 136 6.45 -19.03 2.82
C ALA A 136 6.40 -17.90 3.88
N VAL A 137 5.39 -17.03 3.78
CA VAL A 137 5.12 -16.01 4.78
C VAL A 137 3.86 -16.40 5.56
N ASP A 138 4.00 -16.59 6.88
CA ASP A 138 2.92 -17.03 7.77
C ASP A 138 2.24 -18.31 7.24
N GLY A 139 3.03 -19.30 6.81
CA GLY A 139 2.57 -20.60 6.27
C GLY A 139 1.95 -20.53 4.86
N LYS A 140 1.89 -19.35 4.23
CA LYS A 140 1.27 -19.16 2.90
C LYS A 140 2.33 -18.98 1.83
N LYS A 141 2.13 -19.61 0.68
CA LYS A 141 3.00 -19.42 -0.50
C LYS A 141 3.14 -17.92 -0.80
N SER A 142 4.38 -17.49 -0.97
CA SER A 142 4.74 -16.12 -1.32
C SER A 142 5.94 -16.07 -2.25
N GLN A 143 6.02 -15.01 -3.04
CA GLN A 143 7.13 -14.78 -3.95
C GLN A 143 7.39 -13.29 -4.09
N SER A 144 8.68 -12.92 -4.07
CA SER A 144 9.17 -11.58 -4.38
C SER A 144 10.39 -11.71 -5.27
N ASP A 145 10.42 -10.96 -6.35
CA ASP A 145 11.59 -10.84 -7.20
C ASP A 145 12.34 -9.55 -6.81
N TYR A 146 13.68 -9.58 -6.89
CA TYR A 146 14.49 -8.40 -6.62
C TYR A 146 15.59 -8.21 -7.65
N ARG A 147 15.98 -6.96 -7.84
CA ARG A 147 17.14 -6.54 -8.63
C ARG A 147 17.93 -5.49 -7.86
N LEU A 148 19.25 -5.71 -7.74
CA LEU A 148 20.19 -4.74 -7.20
C LEU A 148 20.36 -3.60 -8.21
N CYS A 149 20.12 -2.37 -7.77
CA CYS A 149 20.31 -1.17 -8.59
C CYS A 149 21.69 -0.56 -8.34
N GLU A 150 22.08 -0.44 -7.08
CA GLU A 150 23.33 0.20 -6.67
C GLU A 150 23.75 -0.29 -5.28
N SER A 151 25.05 -0.25 -5.00
CA SER A 151 25.61 -0.56 -3.68
C SER A 151 26.62 0.51 -3.27
N VAL A 152 26.62 0.84 -1.98
CA VAL A 152 27.60 1.75 -1.36
C VAL A 152 28.18 1.14 -0.10
N ALA A 153 29.47 1.36 0.14
CA ALA A 153 30.11 0.99 1.38
C ALA A 153 29.60 1.86 2.55
N SER A 154 29.52 1.28 3.73
CA SER A 154 29.08 1.98 4.95
C SER A 154 29.90 1.49 6.15
N GLU A 155 30.57 2.38 6.85
CA GLU A 155 31.36 2.04 8.03
C GLU A 155 30.52 1.32 9.11
N ARG A 156 29.26 1.74 9.28
CA ARG A 156 28.36 1.16 10.28
C ARG A 156 27.69 -0.13 9.83
N PHE A 157 27.32 -0.23 8.55
CA PHE A 157 26.47 -1.31 8.06
C PHE A 157 27.20 -2.28 7.12
N GLY A 158 28.51 -2.07 6.88
CA GLY A 158 29.32 -2.80 5.90
C GLY A 158 28.95 -2.37 4.49
N GLN A 159 27.82 -2.81 4.01
CA GLN A 159 27.30 -2.47 2.67
C GLN A 159 25.82 -2.13 2.74
N LEU A 160 25.41 -1.10 2.04
CA LEU A 160 24.03 -0.73 1.77
C LEU A 160 23.70 -0.93 0.29
N ASN A 161 22.53 -1.47 0.01
CA ASN A 161 22.09 -1.78 -1.35
C ASN A 161 20.74 -1.13 -1.64
N LEU A 162 20.63 -0.45 -2.77
CA LEU A 162 19.34 -0.02 -3.33
C LEU A 162 18.77 -1.14 -4.19
N LEU A 163 17.62 -1.66 -3.80
CA LEU A 163 16.92 -2.73 -4.50
C LEU A 163 15.63 -2.24 -5.14
N GLN A 164 15.39 -2.68 -6.36
CA GLN A 164 14.06 -2.74 -6.95
C GLN A 164 13.42 -4.08 -6.60
N LEU A 165 12.17 -4.06 -6.14
CA LEU A 165 11.44 -5.23 -5.66
C LEU A 165 10.09 -5.34 -6.37
N GLU A 166 9.74 -6.53 -6.82
CA GLU A 166 8.46 -6.85 -7.47
C GLU A 166 7.77 -8.01 -6.72
N PRO A 167 6.87 -7.71 -5.75
CA PRO A 167 6.15 -8.76 -5.03
C PRO A 167 5.06 -9.38 -5.92
N GLN A 168 5.17 -10.68 -6.19
CA GLN A 168 4.19 -11.47 -6.94
C GLN A 168 2.98 -11.88 -6.09
N THR A 169 3.07 -11.73 -4.78
CA THR A 169 2.01 -11.95 -3.79
C THR A 169 1.97 -10.78 -2.80
N GLY A 170 0.92 -10.66 -1.98
CA GLY A 170 0.73 -9.53 -1.06
C GLY A 170 0.52 -9.98 0.40
N ARG A 171 1.44 -10.79 0.98
CA ARG A 171 1.34 -11.22 2.38
C ARG A 171 1.78 -10.11 3.33
N ARG A 172 1.29 -10.16 4.58
CA ARG A 172 1.69 -9.18 5.61
C ARG A 172 3.19 -9.17 5.80
N HIS A 173 3.81 -7.98 5.72
CA HIS A 173 5.25 -7.73 5.85
C HIS A 173 6.13 -8.58 4.88
N GLN A 174 5.57 -9.02 3.74
CA GLN A 174 6.24 -9.99 2.85
C GLN A 174 7.65 -9.57 2.46
N LEU A 175 7.84 -8.38 1.91
CA LEU A 175 9.15 -7.90 1.46
C LEU A 175 10.15 -7.83 2.61
N ARG A 176 9.71 -7.40 3.78
CA ARG A 176 10.53 -7.30 5.00
C ARG A 176 10.99 -8.68 5.47
N LYS A 177 10.06 -9.65 5.58
CA LYS A 177 10.34 -11.03 5.97
C LYS A 177 11.22 -11.74 4.94
N HIS A 178 10.94 -11.57 3.65
CA HIS A 178 11.73 -12.17 2.58
C HIS A 178 13.18 -11.68 2.59
N LEU A 179 13.41 -10.38 2.65
CA LEU A 179 14.76 -9.82 2.66
C LEU A 179 15.51 -10.21 3.94
N PHE A 180 14.84 -10.23 5.09
CA PHE A 180 15.42 -10.74 6.33
C PHE A 180 15.82 -12.23 6.21
N SER A 181 14.97 -13.07 5.59
CA SER A 181 15.21 -14.51 5.45
C SER A 181 16.43 -14.88 4.60
N ILE A 182 16.88 -13.97 3.75
CA ILE A 182 18.10 -14.16 2.94
C ILE A 182 19.34 -13.43 3.50
N GLY A 183 19.22 -12.89 4.73
CA GLY A 183 20.32 -12.21 5.41
C GLY A 183 20.50 -10.73 5.04
N ASN A 184 19.57 -10.15 4.27
CA ASN A 184 19.63 -8.75 3.82
C ASN A 184 18.45 -7.92 4.35
N PRO A 185 18.33 -7.69 5.67
CA PRO A 185 17.21 -6.94 6.23
C PRO A 185 17.14 -5.52 5.69
N ILE A 186 15.93 -4.94 5.67
CA ILE A 186 15.72 -3.56 5.24
C ILE A 186 16.28 -2.60 6.29
N LEU A 187 17.01 -1.59 5.85
CA LEU A 187 17.54 -0.53 6.71
C LEU A 187 16.39 0.16 7.48
N GLY A 188 16.54 0.27 8.80
CA GLY A 188 15.56 0.90 9.67
C GLY A 188 14.36 0.01 10.03
N ASP A 189 14.36 -1.27 9.65
CA ASP A 189 13.35 -2.22 10.10
C ASP A 189 13.57 -2.59 11.57
N GLN A 190 12.58 -2.24 12.42
CA GLN A 190 12.65 -2.48 13.86
C GLN A 190 12.17 -3.88 14.26
N GLU A 191 11.45 -4.56 13.39
CA GLU A 191 10.84 -5.86 13.67
C GLU A 191 11.68 -7.02 13.07
N TYR A 192 12.24 -6.79 11.87
CA TYR A 192 13.03 -7.78 11.14
C TYR A 192 14.48 -7.30 10.88
N GLY A 193 14.95 -6.32 11.64
CA GLY A 193 16.34 -5.83 11.55
C GLY A 193 17.31 -6.70 12.36
N ILE A 194 18.60 -6.50 12.14
CA ILE A 194 19.67 -7.05 12.97
C ILE A 194 19.84 -6.13 14.18
N GLU A 195 19.77 -6.67 15.41
CA GLU A 195 19.67 -5.90 16.65
C GLU A 195 20.68 -4.75 16.78
N ASN A 196 21.96 -5.00 16.50
CA ASN A 196 23.02 -3.98 16.59
C ASN A 196 23.05 -3.01 15.40
N LEU A 197 22.30 -3.29 14.32
CA LEU A 197 22.24 -2.50 13.10
C LEU A 197 20.89 -1.76 12.94
N ILE A 198 20.00 -1.81 13.92
CA ILE A 198 18.73 -1.09 13.87
C ILE A 198 18.99 0.42 13.88
N LEU A 199 18.49 1.08 12.85
CA LEU A 199 18.54 2.54 12.70
C LEU A 199 17.33 3.17 13.40
N LYS A 200 17.49 3.57 14.66
CA LYS A 200 16.41 4.18 15.44
C LYS A 200 16.04 5.58 14.93
N GLY A 201 14.74 5.89 14.87
CA GLY A 201 14.21 7.23 14.59
C GLY A 201 14.25 7.70 13.14
N LYS A 202 14.77 6.90 12.20
CA LYS A 202 14.85 7.27 10.76
C LYS A 202 13.78 6.59 9.89
N GLY A 203 13.00 5.68 10.47
CA GLY A 203 11.94 4.92 9.78
C GLY A 203 12.47 3.80 8.89
N LEU A 204 11.53 3.08 8.29
CA LEU A 204 11.78 1.94 7.40
C LEU A 204 12.11 2.41 5.99
N TYR A 205 13.23 1.97 5.41
CA TYR A 205 13.63 2.29 4.04
C TYR A 205 12.96 1.33 3.04
N LEU A 206 11.62 1.35 3.01
CA LEU A 206 10.77 0.63 2.06
C LEU A 206 9.73 1.61 1.49
N HIS A 207 9.63 1.65 0.17
CA HIS A 207 8.79 2.60 -0.55
C HIS A 207 8.06 1.93 -1.71
N ALA A 208 6.73 2.03 -1.74
CA ALA A 208 5.88 1.61 -2.85
C ALA A 208 5.99 2.65 -3.97
N TYR A 209 6.84 2.36 -4.96
CA TYR A 209 7.29 3.32 -5.96
C TYR A 209 6.33 3.46 -7.13
N SER A 210 5.84 2.35 -7.68
CA SER A 210 4.95 2.42 -8.85
C SER A 210 3.89 1.34 -8.89
N LEU A 211 2.77 1.68 -9.55
CA LEU A 211 1.71 0.77 -9.94
C LEU A 211 1.49 0.90 -11.45
N ILE A 212 1.38 -0.23 -12.15
CA ILE A 212 1.06 -0.30 -13.58
C ILE A 212 -0.12 -1.25 -13.77
N PHE A 213 -1.17 -0.79 -14.42
CA PHE A 213 -2.38 -1.58 -14.67
C PHE A 213 -3.22 -0.96 -15.80
N ALA A 214 -4.11 -1.74 -16.42
CA ALA A 214 -5.13 -1.19 -17.31
C ALA A 214 -6.24 -0.53 -16.46
N HIS A 215 -6.60 0.70 -16.79
CA HIS A 215 -7.70 1.39 -16.10
C HIS A 215 -9.01 0.61 -16.25
N PRO A 216 -9.73 0.26 -15.15
CA PRO A 216 -10.83 -0.71 -15.20
C PRO A 216 -12.05 -0.27 -16.01
N PHE A 217 -12.15 1.01 -16.39
CA PHE A 217 -13.29 1.56 -17.12
C PHE A 217 -12.91 2.18 -18.47
N THR A 218 -11.72 2.78 -18.61
CA THR A 218 -11.26 3.36 -19.88
C THR A 218 -10.37 2.41 -20.69
N ASN A 219 -9.86 1.35 -20.07
CA ASN A 219 -8.92 0.38 -20.65
C ASN A 219 -7.55 0.97 -21.01
N GLU A 220 -7.30 2.22 -20.69
CA GLU A 220 -6.00 2.87 -20.91
C GLU A 220 -4.97 2.33 -19.91
N GLU A 221 -3.72 2.22 -20.33
CA GLU A 221 -2.64 1.84 -19.42
C GLU A 221 -2.29 2.98 -18.47
N VAL A 222 -2.42 2.72 -17.18
CA VAL A 222 -2.12 3.68 -16.11
C VAL A 222 -0.76 3.36 -15.51
N HIS A 223 0.14 4.33 -15.54
CA HIS A 223 1.47 4.29 -14.91
C HIS A 223 1.53 5.31 -13.78
N LEU A 224 1.32 4.87 -12.55
CA LEU A 224 1.47 5.72 -11.37
C LEU A 224 2.88 5.57 -10.81
N LYS A 225 3.52 6.70 -10.48
CA LYS A 225 4.83 6.75 -9.84
C LYS A 225 4.82 7.73 -8.68
N ASP A 226 5.54 7.38 -7.63
CA ASP A 226 5.81 8.25 -6.49
C ASP A 226 7.33 8.46 -6.37
N GLU A 227 7.74 9.68 -6.09
CA GLU A 227 9.16 10.01 -5.97
C GLU A 227 9.82 9.28 -4.78
N LEU A 228 11.04 8.78 -5.00
CA LEU A 228 11.82 8.23 -3.89
C LEU A 228 12.00 9.29 -2.80
N PRO A 229 11.72 8.97 -1.53
CA PRO A 229 11.91 9.89 -0.41
C PRO A 229 13.33 10.43 -0.33
N GLN A 230 13.49 11.67 0.11
CA GLN A 230 14.81 12.34 0.22
C GLN A 230 15.84 11.53 1.02
N ARG A 231 15.41 10.72 1.99
CA ARG A 231 16.30 9.85 2.75
C ARG A 231 16.95 8.75 1.90
N PHE A 232 16.29 8.28 0.82
CA PHE A 232 16.88 7.37 -0.18
C PHE A 232 17.89 8.11 -1.03
N LYS A 233 17.52 9.29 -1.55
CA LYS A 233 18.36 10.14 -2.40
C LYS A 233 19.63 10.62 -1.70
N LYS A 234 19.63 10.70 -0.35
CA LYS A 234 20.84 11.03 0.45
C LYS A 234 21.87 9.91 0.48
N ILE A 235 21.44 8.65 0.39
CA ILE A 235 22.34 7.48 0.39
C ILE A 235 22.69 7.11 -1.04
N PHE A 236 21.68 7.13 -1.92
CA PHE A 236 21.80 6.86 -3.35
C PHE A 236 21.32 8.09 -4.13
N PRO A 237 22.20 9.04 -4.45
CA PRO A 237 21.83 10.20 -5.24
C PRO A 237 21.35 9.75 -6.63
N PRO A 238 20.38 10.45 -7.25
CA PRO A 238 19.90 10.07 -8.57
C PRO A 238 21.09 10.10 -9.55
N ILE A 239 21.27 9.00 -10.27
CA ILE A 239 22.23 8.93 -11.36
C ILE A 239 21.84 10.03 -12.33
N LYS A 240 22.71 11.02 -12.53
CA LYS A 240 22.53 12.01 -13.60
C LYS A 240 22.49 11.20 -14.90
N GLN A 241 21.31 11.08 -15.50
CA GLN A 241 21.20 10.58 -16.86
C GLN A 241 21.92 11.61 -17.75
N HIS A 242 23.08 11.22 -18.25
CA HIS A 242 23.81 11.94 -19.30
C HIS A 242 23.18 11.64 -20.65
#